data_6f6bc9d86c83d2ab5a040e5f9d8353d6
#
_entry.id   6f6bc9d86c83d2ab5a040e5f9d8353d6
#
_cell.length_a   1.000
_cell.length_b   1.000
_cell.length_c   1.000
_cell.angle_alpha   90.00
_cell.angle_beta   90.00
_cell.angle_gamma   90.00
#
_symmetry.space_group_name_H-M   'P 1'
#
loop_
_entity.id
_entity.type
_entity.pdbx_description
1 polymer ?
#
loop_
_entity_poly.entity_id
_entity_poly.type
_entity_poly.pdbx_seq_one_letter_code
_entity_poly.pdbx_strand_id
1 'polypeptide(L)'
;VAGFSLHGVLHVESSVIALAAAVIMLVIGKQSFEKTVMDVEWPTIIFFTALFIVVGGMVETGVIERLADVVMDVTGGAPVMTMMIILWVSALLSATLDNIPFVATMIPLIQSMGDQGMDVMPLWWALSLGACLGGNGTLIGASANVVLSGISEKNGYPVTYMQFLKVGFPMMIMSIVLCSIYMLIRYA
;
A
#
# COMPACT_ATOMS: atom_id res chain seq x y z
N VAL A 1 3.12 -7.70 -19.39
CA VAL A 1 3.56 -8.64 -18.34
C VAL A 1 5.08 -8.82 -18.40
N ALA A 2 5.68 -9.26 -19.55
CA ALA A 2 7.13 -9.51 -19.64
C ALA A 2 8.00 -8.31 -19.20
N GLY A 3 7.66 -7.07 -19.61
CA GLY A 3 8.37 -5.86 -19.18
C GLY A 3 8.38 -5.66 -17.67
N PHE A 4 7.23 -5.90 -17.01
CA PHE A 4 7.11 -5.80 -15.55
C PHE A 4 7.86 -6.93 -14.83
N SER A 5 7.93 -8.13 -15.40
CA SER A 5 8.70 -9.23 -14.82
C SER A 5 10.21 -9.01 -14.93
N LEU A 6 10.65 -8.27 -15.94
CA LEU A 6 12.07 -8.04 -16.22
C LEU A 6 12.56 -6.64 -15.78
N HIS A 7 11.70 -5.81 -15.15
CA HIS A 7 12.05 -4.42 -14.81
C HIS A 7 13.32 -4.32 -13.95
N GLY A 8 13.51 -5.24 -13.00
CA GLY A 8 14.71 -5.27 -12.14
C GLY A 8 15.99 -5.58 -12.90
N VAL A 9 15.92 -6.36 -14.00
CA VAL A 9 17.08 -6.70 -14.85
C VAL A 9 17.33 -5.58 -15.88
N LEU A 10 16.27 -4.96 -16.37
CA LEU A 10 16.37 -3.90 -17.38
C LEU A 10 16.71 -2.53 -16.79
N HIS A 11 16.69 -2.39 -15.47
CA HIS A 11 16.86 -1.12 -14.75
C HIS A 11 15.94 0.00 -15.28
N VAL A 12 14.73 -0.38 -15.73
CA VAL A 12 13.71 0.55 -16.25
C VAL A 12 12.57 0.64 -15.24
N GLU A 13 12.18 1.86 -14.91
CA GLU A 13 11.07 2.09 -13.98
C GLU A 13 9.75 1.53 -14.50
N SER A 14 8.93 0.98 -13.60
CA SER A 14 7.62 0.40 -13.92
C SER A 14 6.69 1.41 -14.59
N SER A 15 6.77 2.69 -14.23
CA SER A 15 6.03 3.79 -14.84
C SER A 15 6.34 3.96 -16.33
N VAL A 16 7.61 3.89 -16.69
CA VAL A 16 8.07 3.98 -18.10
C VAL A 16 7.56 2.79 -18.92
N ILE A 17 7.62 1.59 -18.33
CA ILE A 17 7.11 0.37 -18.97
C ILE A 17 5.59 0.48 -19.20
N ALA A 18 4.85 0.98 -18.20
CA ALA A 18 3.41 1.17 -18.30
C ALA A 18 3.04 2.17 -19.42
N LEU A 19 3.70 3.33 -19.46
CA LEU A 19 3.48 4.35 -20.47
C LEU A 19 3.84 3.84 -21.88
N ALA A 20 4.98 3.17 -22.03
CA ALA A 20 5.38 2.57 -23.30
C ALA A 20 4.36 1.52 -23.77
N ALA A 21 3.90 0.66 -22.88
CA ALA A 21 2.87 -0.33 -23.18
C ALA A 21 1.55 0.34 -23.60
N ALA A 22 1.13 1.42 -22.93
CA ALA A 22 -0.06 2.18 -23.27
C ALA A 22 0.05 2.77 -24.69
N VAL A 23 1.18 3.40 -25.02
CA VAL A 23 1.43 3.95 -26.37
C VAL A 23 1.39 2.84 -27.45
N ILE A 24 2.05 1.71 -27.19
CA ILE A 24 2.04 0.57 -28.10
C ILE A 24 0.60 0.06 -28.32
N MET A 25 -0.18 -0.08 -27.24
CA MET A 25 -1.57 -0.52 -27.32
C MET A 25 -2.46 0.46 -28.11
N LEU A 26 -2.25 1.77 -27.95
CA LEU A 26 -2.95 2.80 -28.71
C LEU A 26 -2.68 2.66 -30.22
N VAL A 27 -1.43 2.47 -30.60
CA VAL A 27 -1.02 2.35 -32.01
C VAL A 27 -1.54 1.05 -32.62
N ILE A 28 -1.32 -0.09 -31.95
CA ILE A 28 -1.75 -1.41 -32.45
C ILE A 28 -3.28 -1.52 -32.45
N GLY A 29 -3.93 -1.03 -31.39
CA GLY A 29 -5.39 -1.06 -31.25
C GLY A 29 -6.13 -0.03 -32.10
N LYS A 30 -5.41 0.86 -32.82
CA LYS A 30 -5.98 1.95 -33.61
C LYS A 30 -7.03 2.76 -32.84
N GLN A 31 -6.79 2.95 -31.54
CA GLN A 31 -7.69 3.70 -30.67
C GLN A 31 -7.47 5.20 -30.85
N SER A 32 -8.54 5.98 -30.71
CA SER A 32 -8.43 7.45 -30.73
C SER A 32 -7.74 7.90 -29.44
N PHE A 33 -6.65 8.67 -29.58
CA PHE A 33 -5.93 9.27 -28.46
C PHE A 33 -6.86 10.12 -27.58
N GLU A 34 -7.70 10.96 -28.20
CA GLU A 34 -8.63 11.81 -27.46
C GLU A 34 -9.59 11.01 -26.60
N LYS A 35 -10.20 9.93 -27.16
CA LYS A 35 -11.11 9.08 -26.42
C LYS A 35 -10.41 8.38 -25.26
N THR A 36 -9.20 7.85 -25.48
CA THR A 36 -8.43 7.19 -24.43
C THR A 36 -8.05 8.15 -23.31
N VAL A 37 -7.69 9.40 -23.63
CA VAL A 37 -7.40 10.42 -22.61
C VAL A 37 -8.65 10.79 -21.79
N MET A 38 -9.84 10.78 -22.43
CA MET A 38 -11.10 11.02 -21.72
C MET A 38 -11.49 9.84 -20.81
N ASP A 39 -11.08 8.61 -21.14
CA ASP A 39 -11.33 7.41 -20.33
C ASP A 39 -10.33 7.27 -19.15
N VAL A 40 -9.31 8.14 -19.05
CA VAL A 40 -8.38 8.16 -17.89
C VAL A 40 -9.13 8.63 -16.64
N GLU A 41 -8.91 7.94 -15.54
CA GLU A 41 -9.45 8.32 -14.23
C GLU A 41 -8.72 9.53 -13.63
N TRP A 42 -8.92 10.70 -14.22
CA TRP A 42 -8.32 11.97 -13.77
C TRP A 42 -8.53 12.27 -12.28
N PRO A 43 -9.71 12.00 -11.68
CA PRO A 43 -9.90 12.20 -10.24
C PRO A 43 -8.89 11.42 -9.40
N THR A 44 -8.58 10.19 -9.78
CA THR A 44 -7.58 9.37 -9.08
C THR A 44 -6.18 9.95 -9.20
N ILE A 45 -5.79 10.44 -10.37
CA ILE A 45 -4.48 11.08 -10.60
C ILE A 45 -4.36 12.37 -9.75
N ILE A 46 -5.40 13.20 -9.77
CA ILE A 46 -5.45 14.45 -8.99
C ILE A 46 -5.39 14.13 -7.49
N PHE A 47 -6.13 13.11 -7.03
CA PHE A 47 -6.10 12.67 -5.65
C PHE A 47 -4.68 12.28 -5.20
N PHE A 48 -3.98 11.44 -5.96
CA PHE A 48 -2.62 11.06 -5.59
C PHE A 48 -1.63 12.23 -5.67
N THR A 49 -1.78 13.11 -6.66
CA THR A 49 -0.97 14.32 -6.73
C THR A 49 -1.15 15.18 -5.49
N ALA A 50 -2.39 15.42 -5.07
CA ALA A 50 -2.69 16.17 -3.84
C ALA A 50 -2.15 15.46 -2.59
N LEU A 51 -2.29 14.14 -2.52
CA LEU A 51 -1.74 13.34 -1.42
C LEU A 51 -0.23 13.52 -1.29
N PHE A 52 0.53 13.41 -2.39
CA PHE A 52 1.98 13.58 -2.34
C PHE A 52 2.40 15.01 -1.99
N ILE A 53 1.63 16.03 -2.38
CA ILE A 53 1.86 17.41 -1.94
C ILE A 53 1.69 17.53 -0.42
N VAL A 54 0.62 16.96 0.14
CA VAL A 54 0.38 16.96 1.60
C VAL A 54 1.49 16.22 2.34
N VAL A 55 1.86 15.03 1.88
CA VAL A 55 2.95 14.23 2.48
C VAL A 55 4.28 14.98 2.41
N GLY A 56 4.59 15.61 1.27
CA GLY A 56 5.77 16.46 1.12
C GLY A 56 5.76 17.63 2.12
N GLY A 57 4.61 18.28 2.32
CA GLY A 57 4.46 19.32 3.35
C GLY A 57 4.68 18.80 4.78
N MET A 58 4.26 17.58 5.08
CA MET A 58 4.52 16.95 6.38
C MET A 58 6.02 16.63 6.60
N VAL A 59 6.74 16.27 5.55
CA VAL A 59 8.20 16.08 5.60
C VAL A 59 8.88 17.42 5.85
N GLU A 60 8.60 18.44 5.03
CA GLU A 60 9.23 19.77 5.15
C GLU A 60 8.95 20.47 6.49
N THR A 61 7.79 20.22 7.10
CA THR A 61 7.43 20.78 8.41
C THR A 61 7.95 19.98 9.60
N GLY A 62 8.68 18.89 9.38
CA GLY A 62 9.23 18.02 10.43
C GLY A 62 8.17 17.20 11.19
N VAL A 63 6.95 17.09 10.67
CA VAL A 63 5.90 16.26 11.28
C VAL A 63 6.27 14.78 11.19
N ILE A 64 6.80 14.35 10.04
CA ILE A 64 7.23 12.96 9.83
C ILE A 64 8.37 12.59 10.78
N GLU A 65 9.36 13.47 10.96
CA GLU A 65 10.47 13.27 11.87
C GLU A 65 9.99 13.10 13.32
N ARG A 66 9.07 13.96 13.77
CA ARG A 66 8.47 13.82 15.12
C ARG A 66 7.70 12.54 15.29
N LEU A 67 7.00 12.05 14.26
CA LEU A 67 6.32 10.76 14.33
C LEU A 67 7.32 9.61 14.41
N ALA A 68 8.44 9.69 13.69
CA ALA A 68 9.52 8.72 13.79
C ALA A 68 10.11 8.70 15.20
N ASP A 69 10.39 9.87 15.80
CA ASP A 69 10.87 10.00 17.18
C ASP A 69 9.91 9.34 18.18
N VAL A 70 8.61 9.60 18.05
CA VAL A 70 7.60 8.98 18.93
C VAL A 70 7.62 7.45 18.80
N VAL A 71 7.72 6.91 17.59
CA VAL A 71 7.81 5.45 17.40
C VAL A 71 9.11 4.92 18.01
N MET A 72 10.23 5.60 17.79
CA MET A 72 11.53 5.22 18.35
C MET A 72 11.52 5.25 19.89
N ASP A 73 10.91 6.27 20.47
CA ASP A 73 10.78 6.39 21.93
C ASP A 73 9.91 5.28 22.52
N VAL A 74 8.75 5.02 21.93
CA VAL A 74 7.81 3.97 22.38
C VAL A 74 8.44 2.57 22.27
N THR A 75 9.27 2.35 21.25
CA THR A 75 9.93 1.06 21.04
C THR A 75 11.27 0.95 21.76
N GLY A 76 11.74 2.04 22.37
CA GLY A 76 13.09 2.13 22.94
C GLY A 76 14.20 1.89 21.90
N GLY A 77 13.92 2.12 20.62
CA GLY A 77 14.83 1.83 19.51
C GLY A 77 15.04 0.34 19.23
N ALA A 78 14.24 -0.56 19.85
CA ALA A 78 14.38 -2.00 19.65
C ALA A 78 13.88 -2.42 18.27
N PRO A 79 14.73 -2.94 17.35
CA PRO A 79 14.36 -3.20 15.95
C PRO A 79 13.18 -4.17 15.82
N VAL A 80 13.16 -5.23 16.60
CA VAL A 80 12.09 -6.25 16.55
C VAL A 80 10.75 -5.68 17.00
N MET A 81 10.76 -4.86 18.07
CA MET A 81 9.53 -4.24 18.55
C MET A 81 8.99 -3.22 17.54
N THR A 82 9.87 -2.40 16.96
CA THR A 82 9.50 -1.44 15.91
C THR A 82 8.91 -2.15 14.70
N MET A 83 9.55 -3.21 14.24
CA MET A 83 9.08 -4.05 13.14
C MET A 83 7.67 -4.62 13.41
N MET A 84 7.42 -5.14 14.61
CA MET A 84 6.12 -5.68 15.01
C MET A 84 5.04 -4.57 15.08
N ILE A 85 5.36 -3.42 15.63
CA ILE A 85 4.44 -2.27 15.68
C ILE A 85 4.09 -1.83 14.25
N ILE A 86 5.08 -1.66 13.38
CA ILE A 86 4.84 -1.29 11.97
C ILE A 86 3.93 -2.32 11.29
N LEU A 87 4.18 -3.62 11.46
CA LEU A 87 3.37 -4.68 10.87
C LEU A 87 1.89 -4.59 11.32
N TRP A 88 1.64 -4.54 12.62
CA TRP A 88 0.29 -4.57 13.17
C TRP A 88 -0.47 -3.26 12.96
N VAL A 89 0.19 -2.12 13.17
CA VAL A 89 -0.41 -0.80 12.92
C VAL A 89 -0.74 -0.66 11.44
N SER A 90 0.16 -1.08 10.55
CA SER A 90 -0.09 -1.06 9.11
C SER A 90 -1.29 -1.93 8.73
N ALA A 91 -1.42 -3.12 9.31
CA ALA A 91 -2.55 -4.00 9.04
C ALA A 91 -3.89 -3.40 9.51
N LEU A 92 -3.93 -2.87 10.74
CA LEU A 92 -5.15 -2.31 11.31
C LEU A 92 -5.59 -1.02 10.59
N LEU A 93 -4.65 -0.14 10.28
CA LEU A 93 -4.95 1.09 9.56
C LEU A 93 -5.34 0.81 8.10
N SER A 94 -4.62 -0.08 7.42
CA SER A 94 -4.95 -0.47 6.05
C SER A 94 -6.29 -1.22 5.93
N ALA A 95 -6.79 -1.81 7.01
CA ALA A 95 -8.14 -2.37 7.02
C ALA A 95 -9.24 -1.30 6.91
N THR A 96 -8.94 -0.05 7.24
CA THR A 96 -9.89 1.08 7.24
C THR A 96 -9.56 2.16 6.23
N LEU A 97 -8.30 2.28 5.86
CA LEU A 97 -7.77 3.22 4.86
C LEU A 97 -7.34 2.43 3.63
N ASP A 98 -7.48 3.01 2.45
CA ASP A 98 -6.90 2.42 1.25
C ASP A 98 -5.38 2.26 1.43
N ASN A 99 -4.84 1.12 1.03
CA ASN A 99 -3.45 0.74 1.27
C ASN A 99 -2.45 1.69 0.56
N ILE A 100 -2.78 2.21 -0.62
CA ILE A 100 -1.85 3.06 -1.38
C ILE A 100 -1.59 4.40 -0.69
N PRO A 101 -2.61 5.22 -0.33
CA PRO A 101 -2.39 6.44 0.46
C PRO A 101 -1.66 6.19 1.78
N PHE A 102 -2.01 5.10 2.47
CA PHE A 102 -1.37 4.75 3.73
C PHE A 102 0.12 4.47 3.55
N VAL A 103 0.49 3.61 2.60
CA VAL A 103 1.90 3.28 2.31
C VAL A 103 2.67 4.53 1.89
N ALA A 104 2.09 5.40 1.07
CA ALA A 104 2.73 6.64 0.63
C ALA A 104 3.12 7.55 1.81
N THR A 105 2.33 7.57 2.89
CA THR A 105 2.66 8.34 4.11
C THR A 105 3.67 7.64 5.01
N MET A 106 3.72 6.31 4.98
CA MET A 106 4.64 5.51 5.79
C MET A 106 6.07 5.46 5.23
N ILE A 107 6.23 5.65 3.91
CA ILE A 107 7.56 5.63 3.27
C ILE A 107 8.51 6.65 3.90
N PRO A 108 8.21 7.97 3.95
CA PRO A 108 9.10 8.94 4.56
C PRO A 108 9.30 8.72 6.07
N LEU A 109 8.31 8.14 6.77
CA LEU A 109 8.45 7.77 8.18
C LEU A 109 9.56 6.72 8.38
N ILE A 110 9.53 5.64 7.58
CA ILE A 110 10.56 4.59 7.65
C ILE A 110 11.92 5.13 7.21
N GLN A 111 11.98 6.01 6.20
CA GLN A 111 13.21 6.66 5.78
C GLN A 111 13.81 7.48 6.92
N SER A 112 13.00 8.28 7.63
CA SER A 112 13.46 9.06 8.79
C SER A 112 14.00 8.18 9.92
N MET A 113 13.41 6.99 10.16
CA MET A 113 13.98 6.02 11.11
C MET A 113 15.33 5.48 10.63
N GLY A 114 15.51 5.28 9.34
CA GLY A 114 16.78 4.90 8.73
C GLY A 114 17.86 5.95 8.90
N ASP A 115 17.51 7.22 8.73
CA ASP A 115 18.42 8.36 8.94
C ASP A 115 18.87 8.45 10.41
N GLN A 116 18.03 7.99 11.34
CA GLN A 116 18.36 7.86 12.76
C GLN A 116 19.16 6.60 13.11
N GLY A 117 19.56 5.80 12.11
CA GLY A 117 20.46 4.65 12.25
C GLY A 117 19.78 3.31 12.47
N MET A 118 18.45 3.20 12.31
CA MET A 118 17.74 1.93 12.39
C MET A 118 17.89 1.14 11.09
N ASP A 119 18.03 -0.21 11.17
CA ASP A 119 17.92 -1.07 9.99
C ASP A 119 16.47 -1.08 9.48
N VAL A 120 16.26 -0.46 8.33
CA VAL A 120 14.93 -0.30 7.72
C VAL A 120 14.49 -1.49 6.88
N MET A 121 15.37 -2.43 6.58
CA MET A 121 15.01 -3.58 5.72
C MET A 121 13.86 -4.41 6.30
N PRO A 122 13.86 -4.76 7.60
CA PRO A 122 12.72 -5.44 8.21
C PRO A 122 11.45 -4.57 8.24
N LEU A 123 11.59 -3.24 8.37
CA LEU A 123 10.45 -2.32 8.41
C LEU A 123 9.73 -2.23 7.07
N TRP A 124 10.46 -2.29 5.94
CA TRP A 124 9.87 -2.33 4.60
C TRP A 124 9.03 -3.60 4.39
N TRP A 125 9.52 -4.74 4.85
CA TRP A 125 8.76 -5.98 4.81
C TRP A 125 7.54 -5.94 5.73
N ALA A 126 7.69 -5.42 6.94
CA ALA A 126 6.59 -5.25 7.88
C ALA A 126 5.49 -4.34 7.32
N LEU A 127 5.85 -3.19 6.74
CA LEU A 127 4.92 -2.29 6.08
C LEU A 127 4.21 -2.97 4.91
N SER A 128 4.95 -3.64 4.03
CA SER A 128 4.40 -4.31 2.85
C SER A 128 3.39 -5.40 3.22
N LEU A 129 3.77 -6.30 4.13
CA LEU A 129 2.90 -7.38 4.58
C LEU A 129 1.69 -6.83 5.36
N GLY A 130 1.92 -5.87 6.25
CA GLY A 130 0.85 -5.25 7.05
C GLY A 130 -0.16 -4.53 6.16
N ALA A 131 0.29 -3.64 5.29
CA ALA A 131 -0.60 -2.87 4.43
C ALA A 131 -1.36 -3.74 3.43
N CYS A 132 -0.69 -4.68 2.76
CA CYS A 132 -1.34 -5.53 1.75
C CYS A 132 -2.35 -6.50 2.36
N LEU A 133 -1.99 -7.17 3.45
CA LEU A 133 -2.89 -8.14 4.09
C LEU A 133 -3.96 -7.46 4.95
N GLY A 134 -3.64 -6.29 5.51
CA GLY A 134 -4.58 -5.46 6.25
C GLY A 134 -5.81 -5.07 5.43
N GLY A 135 -5.61 -4.71 4.17
CA GLY A 135 -6.70 -4.37 3.24
C GLY A 135 -7.76 -5.46 3.06
N ASN A 136 -7.44 -6.73 3.38
CA ASN A 136 -8.41 -7.82 3.36
C ASN A 136 -9.36 -7.82 4.58
N GLY A 137 -9.09 -7.01 5.60
CA GLY A 137 -9.84 -7.00 6.86
C GLY A 137 -11.25 -6.44 6.72
N THR A 138 -11.47 -5.46 5.84
CA THR A 138 -12.80 -4.86 5.61
C THR A 138 -13.09 -4.69 4.12
N LEU A 139 -14.37 -4.47 3.81
CA LEU A 139 -14.81 -4.23 2.45
C LEU A 139 -14.17 -2.99 1.82
N ILE A 140 -13.93 -1.95 2.62
CA ILE A 140 -13.36 -0.68 2.19
C ILE A 140 -11.83 -0.61 2.29
N GLY A 141 -11.20 -1.62 2.90
CA GLY A 141 -9.74 -1.66 3.10
C GLY A 141 -8.94 -1.83 1.79
N ALA A 142 -9.60 -2.23 0.71
CA ALA A 142 -9.00 -2.27 -0.62
C ALA A 142 -10.06 -2.01 -1.70
N SER A 143 -9.72 -1.21 -2.69
CA SER A 143 -10.59 -0.92 -3.83
C SER A 143 -11.04 -2.19 -4.58
N ALA A 144 -10.19 -3.21 -4.64
CA ALA A 144 -10.52 -4.51 -5.24
C ALA A 144 -11.71 -5.20 -4.55
N ASN A 145 -11.84 -5.09 -3.22
CA ASN A 145 -12.96 -5.66 -2.46
C ASN A 145 -14.28 -4.98 -2.84
N VAL A 146 -14.25 -3.65 -2.97
CA VAL A 146 -15.42 -2.84 -3.34
C VAL A 146 -15.88 -3.20 -4.76
N VAL A 147 -14.95 -3.28 -5.70
CA VAL A 147 -15.25 -3.65 -7.10
C VAL A 147 -15.83 -5.05 -7.17
N LEU A 148 -15.22 -6.02 -6.48
CA LEU A 148 -15.69 -7.41 -6.46
C LEU A 148 -17.10 -7.52 -5.84
N SER A 149 -17.34 -6.80 -4.75
CA SER A 149 -18.68 -6.75 -4.11
C SER A 149 -19.71 -6.16 -5.05
N GLY A 150 -19.40 -5.08 -5.77
CA GLY A 150 -20.29 -4.48 -6.76
C GLY A 150 -20.60 -5.42 -7.93
N ILE A 151 -19.62 -6.20 -8.42
CA ILE A 151 -19.85 -7.21 -9.45
C ILE A 151 -20.73 -8.34 -8.90
N SER A 152 -20.50 -8.78 -7.67
CA SER A 152 -21.29 -9.83 -7.01
C SER A 152 -22.75 -9.39 -6.85
N GLU A 153 -22.99 -8.16 -6.44
CA GLU A 153 -24.34 -7.59 -6.30
C GLU A 153 -25.07 -7.54 -7.65
N LYS A 154 -24.41 -7.08 -8.71
CA LYS A 154 -24.99 -7.07 -10.08
C LYS A 154 -25.36 -8.45 -10.59
N ASN A 155 -24.73 -9.50 -10.09
CA ASN A 155 -25.04 -10.89 -10.43
C ASN A 155 -26.02 -11.57 -9.45
N GLY A 156 -26.65 -10.81 -8.54
CA GLY A 156 -27.67 -11.32 -7.63
C GLY A 156 -27.13 -11.91 -6.31
N TYR A 157 -25.84 -11.72 -6.02
CA TYR A 157 -25.19 -12.18 -4.79
C TYR A 157 -24.64 -10.99 -3.99
N PRO A 158 -25.50 -10.17 -3.35
CA PRO A 158 -25.05 -9.01 -2.60
C PRO A 158 -24.22 -9.42 -1.39
N VAL A 159 -23.04 -8.80 -1.23
CA VAL A 159 -22.19 -8.98 -0.06
C VAL A 159 -22.26 -7.71 0.78
N THR A 160 -22.84 -7.80 1.97
CA THR A 160 -22.91 -6.65 2.88
C THR A 160 -21.57 -6.44 3.60
N TYR A 161 -21.33 -5.20 4.03
CA TYR A 161 -20.13 -4.86 4.80
C TYR A 161 -19.94 -5.80 6.02
N MET A 162 -21.02 -6.08 6.75
CA MET A 162 -20.95 -6.92 7.94
C MET A 162 -20.68 -8.40 7.61
N GLN A 163 -21.18 -8.89 6.49
CA GLN A 163 -20.88 -10.25 6.04
C GLN A 163 -19.40 -10.38 5.66
N PHE A 164 -18.86 -9.38 4.93
CA PHE A 164 -17.44 -9.34 4.59
C PHE A 164 -16.57 -9.25 5.85
N LEU A 165 -16.90 -8.34 6.77
CA LEU A 165 -16.15 -8.12 8.01
C LEU A 165 -16.05 -9.40 8.87
N LYS A 166 -17.13 -10.16 9.00
CA LYS A 166 -17.15 -11.42 9.78
C LYS A 166 -16.19 -12.47 9.26
N VAL A 167 -15.87 -12.46 7.98
CA VAL A 167 -14.95 -13.42 7.36
C VAL A 167 -13.58 -12.79 7.12
N GLY A 168 -13.55 -11.60 6.53
CA GLY A 168 -12.33 -10.92 6.14
C GLY A 168 -11.45 -10.54 7.33
N PHE A 169 -12.05 -9.98 8.38
CA PHE A 169 -11.27 -9.53 9.55
C PHE A 169 -10.57 -10.68 10.29
N PRO A 170 -11.22 -11.81 10.63
CA PRO A 170 -10.50 -12.96 11.20
C PRO A 170 -9.43 -13.55 10.29
N MET A 171 -9.68 -13.60 8.98
CA MET A 171 -8.70 -14.06 8.00
C MET A 171 -7.48 -13.13 7.92
N MET A 172 -7.71 -11.82 7.98
CA MET A 172 -6.65 -10.81 8.06
C MET A 172 -5.82 -11.01 9.33
N ILE A 173 -6.44 -11.13 10.50
CA ILE A 173 -5.73 -11.36 11.76
C ILE A 173 -4.89 -12.63 11.69
N MET A 174 -5.45 -13.74 11.20
CA MET A 174 -4.71 -14.99 11.02
C MET A 174 -3.48 -14.80 10.11
N SER A 175 -3.66 -14.09 8.99
CA SER A 175 -2.56 -13.79 8.06
C SER A 175 -1.46 -12.95 8.71
N ILE A 176 -1.84 -11.94 9.50
CA ILE A 176 -0.86 -11.09 10.20
C ILE A 176 -0.15 -11.85 11.31
N VAL A 177 -0.82 -12.76 12.03
CA VAL A 177 -0.17 -13.65 13.00
C VAL A 177 0.88 -14.54 12.31
N LEU A 178 0.54 -15.14 11.17
CA LEU A 178 1.51 -15.94 10.40
C LEU A 178 2.69 -15.09 9.91
N CYS A 179 2.43 -13.86 9.43
CA CYS A 179 3.48 -12.92 9.07
C CYS A 179 4.34 -12.52 10.28
N SER A 180 3.74 -12.32 11.45
CA SER A 180 4.49 -12.02 12.68
C SER A 180 5.47 -13.14 13.02
N ILE A 181 5.03 -14.39 12.96
CA ILE A 181 5.89 -15.56 13.18
C ILE A 181 7.02 -15.61 12.15
N TYR A 182 6.69 -15.42 10.86
CA TYR A 182 7.70 -15.40 9.80
C TYR A 182 8.74 -14.30 10.01
N MET A 183 8.28 -13.08 10.31
CA MET A 183 9.15 -11.92 10.53
C MET A 183 10.05 -12.11 11.75
N LEU A 184 9.53 -12.68 12.83
CA LEU A 184 10.32 -13.01 14.03
C LEU A 184 11.39 -14.06 13.72
N ILE A 185 11.06 -15.13 13.01
CA ILE A 185 12.05 -16.17 12.64
C ILE A 185 13.14 -15.62 11.73
N ARG A 186 12.79 -14.62 10.87
CA ARG A 186 13.70 -14.09 9.84
C ARG A 186 14.59 -12.97 10.35
N TYR A 187 14.12 -12.16 11.29
CA TYR A 187 14.74 -10.89 11.68
C TYR A 187 14.93 -10.70 13.21
N ALA A 188 14.45 -11.59 14.06
CA ALA A 188 14.77 -11.63 15.49
C ALA A 188 15.87 -12.64 15.74
#